data_31ef58492d8f1f54bc65092c5f3afd61
#
_entry.id   31ef58492d8f1f54bc65092c5f3afd61
#
_cell.length_a   1.000
_cell.length_b   1.000
_cell.length_c   1.000
_cell.angle_alpha   90.00
_cell.angle_beta   90.00
_cell.angle_gamma   90.00
#
_symmetry.space_group_name_H-M   'P 1'
#
loop_
_entity.id
_entity.type
_entity.pdbx_description
1 polymer ?
#
loop_
_entity_poly.entity_id
_entity_poly.type
_entity_poly.pdbx_seq_one_letter_code
_entity_poly.pdbx_strand_id
1 'polypeptide(L)' 'NANMALKVADYAYVLETGEVVREGSGESLLQDEAVMHAYLGG' A
#
# COMPACT_ATOMS: atom_id res chain seq x y z
N ASN A 1 -5.17 -0.78 -10.13
CA ASN A 1 -5.58 0.06 -9.02
C ASN A 1 -4.97 -0.47 -7.73
N ALA A 2 -4.53 0.46 -6.88
CA ALA A 2 -3.75 0.09 -5.69
C ALA A 2 -4.53 -0.79 -4.71
N ASN A 3 -5.82 -0.52 -4.56
CA ASN A 3 -6.67 -1.30 -3.66
C ASN A 3 -6.71 -2.77 -4.08
N MET A 4 -6.94 -3.01 -5.38
CA MET A 4 -6.97 -4.37 -5.93
C MET A 4 -5.61 -5.05 -5.79
N ALA A 5 -4.54 -4.32 -6.08
CA ALA A 5 -3.20 -4.88 -5.99
C ALA A 5 -2.89 -5.34 -4.56
N LEU A 6 -3.26 -4.53 -3.58
CA LEU A 6 -3.01 -4.89 -2.19
C LEU A 6 -3.87 -6.06 -1.72
N LYS A 7 -5.07 -6.19 -2.27
CA LYS A 7 -5.95 -7.31 -1.91
C LYS A 7 -5.38 -8.66 -2.31
N VAL A 8 -4.65 -8.70 -3.42
CA VAL A 8 -4.10 -9.96 -3.93
C VAL A 8 -2.63 -10.17 -3.55
N ALA A 9 -1.98 -9.15 -3.00
CA ALA A 9 -0.56 -9.23 -2.67
C ALA A 9 -0.34 -9.96 -1.35
N ASP A 10 0.63 -10.85 -1.32
CA ASP A 10 1.10 -11.43 -0.07
C ASP A 10 1.98 -10.43 0.66
N TYR A 11 2.76 -9.68 -0.09
CA TYR A 11 3.64 -8.66 0.45
C TYR A 11 3.78 -7.55 -0.57
N ALA A 12 3.87 -6.32 -0.11
CA ALA A 12 3.92 -5.17 -1.00
C ALA A 12 4.88 -4.11 -0.49
N TYR A 13 5.41 -3.35 -1.42
CA TYR A 13 6.28 -2.21 -1.15
C TYR A 13 5.64 -0.97 -1.75
N VAL A 14 5.59 0.12 -0.99
CA VAL A 14 5.11 1.40 -1.49
C VAL A 14 6.32 2.28 -1.74
N LEU A 15 6.48 2.75 -2.96
CA LEU A 15 7.62 3.55 -3.37
C LEU A 15 7.21 5.00 -3.61
N GLU A 16 8.05 5.91 -3.16
CA GLU A 16 7.92 7.33 -3.48
C GLU A 16 9.28 7.86 -3.87
N THR A 17 9.36 8.44 -5.05
CA THR A 17 10.59 9.08 -5.54
C THR A 17 11.79 8.13 -5.44
N GLY A 18 11.57 6.88 -5.81
CA GLY A 18 12.61 5.86 -5.81
C GLY A 18 12.96 5.27 -4.46
N GLU A 19 12.18 5.59 -3.43
CA GLU A 19 12.43 5.06 -2.08
C GLU A 19 11.24 4.27 -1.57
N VAL A 20 11.52 3.20 -0.84
CA VAL A 20 10.47 2.44 -0.17
C VAL A 20 10.07 3.19 1.10
N VAL A 21 8.84 3.65 1.16
CA VAL A 21 8.32 4.42 2.30
C VAL A 21 7.44 3.58 3.22
N ARG A 22 6.88 2.48 2.71
CA ARG A 22 6.07 1.54 3.49
C ARG A 22 6.26 0.16 2.90
N GLU A 23 6.18 -0.86 3.74
CA GLU A 23 6.16 -2.23 3.26
C GLU A 23 5.45 -3.11 4.27
N GLY A 24 4.91 -4.22 3.79
CA GLY A 24 4.20 -5.15 4.65
C GLY A 24 3.28 -6.04 3.85
N SER A 25 2.46 -6.82 4.54
CA SER A 25 1.46 -7.64 3.86
C SER A 25 0.45 -6.72 3.15
N GLY A 26 -0.15 -7.22 2.08
CA GLY A 26 -1.19 -6.47 1.40
C GLY A 26 -2.31 -6.07 2.35
N GLU A 27 -2.69 -7.01 3.22
CA GLU A 27 -3.74 -6.77 4.20
C GLU A 27 -3.38 -5.65 5.17
N SER A 28 -2.15 -5.64 5.69
CA SER A 28 -1.75 -4.60 6.63
C SER A 28 -1.69 -3.23 5.97
N LEU A 29 -1.27 -3.17 4.71
CA LEU A 29 -1.21 -1.90 3.98
C LEU A 29 -2.59 -1.37 3.64
N LEU A 30 -3.56 -2.27 3.42
CA LEU A 30 -4.95 -1.84 3.20
C LEU A 30 -5.52 -1.13 4.42
N GLN A 31 -5.01 -1.42 5.60
CA GLN A 31 -5.46 -0.82 6.84
C GLN A 31 -4.58 0.32 7.32
N ASP A 32 -3.49 0.61 6.59
CA ASP A 32 -2.58 1.68 6.94
C ASP A 32 -3.19 3.02 6.52
N GLU A 33 -3.42 3.91 7.48
CA GLU A 33 -4.08 5.18 7.21
C GLU A 33 -3.28 6.06 6.24
N ALA A 34 -1.95 6.05 6.34
CA ALA A 34 -1.13 6.84 5.43
C ALA A 34 -1.26 6.34 4.00
N VAL A 35 -1.26 5.02 3.82
CA VAL A 35 -1.44 4.42 2.50
C VAL A 35 -2.84 4.72 1.97
N MET A 36 -3.83 4.56 2.81
CA MET A 36 -5.22 4.82 2.44
C MET A 36 -5.39 6.25 1.96
N HIS A 37 -4.85 7.20 2.71
CA HIS A 37 -4.95 8.61 2.41
C HIS A 37 -4.25 8.98 1.09
N ALA A 38 -3.06 8.44 0.87
CA ALA A 38 -2.23 8.83 -0.26
C ALA A 38 -2.60 8.11 -1.56
N TYR A 39 -3.03 6.86 -1.48
CA TYR A 39 -3.13 6.03 -2.68
C TYR A 39 -4.49 5.36 -2.88
N LEU A 40 -5.29 5.21 -1.84
CA LEU A 40 -6.55 4.47 -1.94
C LEU A 40 -7.78 5.38 -2.02
N GLY A 41 -7.57 6.67 -2.08
CA GLY A 41 -8.63 7.63 -2.30
C GLY A 41 -9.52 7.86 -1.09
N GLY A 42 -9.08 7.40 0.02
CA GLY A 42 -9.94 7.47 1.13
C GLY A 42 -9.38 7.81 2.42
#